data_749c455694f7b4a28942cc0c9ee0f3d1
#
_entry.id   749c455694f7b4a28942cc0c9ee0f3d1
#
_cell.length_a   1.000
_cell.length_b   1.000
_cell.length_c   1.000
_cell.angle_alpha   90.00
_cell.angle_beta   90.00
_cell.angle_gamma   90.00
#
_symmetry.space_group_name_H-M   'P 1'
#
loop_
_entity.id
_entity.type
_entity.pdbx_description
1 polymer ?
#
loop_
_entity_poly.entity_id
_entity_poly.type
_entity_poly.pdbx_seq_one_letter_code
_entity_poly.pdbx_strand_id
1 'polypeptide(L)'
;MKKTFLLGISFVSFLLHIGCQYRLVKPKELRTDLLRNPDHVKLNGEVQELMLNNEILSTNKYEISKIQTKTPLFNWVLDDKSKQSISYQLLVSSSVKLLNKNKGDLWDSGKINSTAFSQLYNGKELKTEKVYYWKIRYWEKEEFISEFSEPKAF
;
A
#
# COMPACT_ATOMS: atom_id res chain seq x y z
N MET A 1 32.14 11.79 69.25
CA MET A 1 32.39 11.39 67.89
C MET A 1 31.05 11.26 67.18
N LYS A 2 30.63 12.26 66.37
CA LYS A 2 29.39 12.22 65.58
C LYS A 2 29.76 11.89 64.17
N LYS A 3 29.27 10.77 63.68
CA LYS A 3 29.43 10.39 62.26
C LYS A 3 28.25 10.95 61.44
N THR A 4 28.55 11.90 60.57
CA THR A 4 27.61 12.46 59.60
C THR A 4 27.54 11.55 58.39
N PHE A 5 26.34 10.98 58.09
CA PHE A 5 26.08 10.18 56.92
C PHE A 5 25.61 11.13 55.82
N LEU A 6 26.40 11.31 54.76
CA LEU A 6 25.97 12.02 53.54
C LEU A 6 25.20 11.03 52.65
N LEU A 7 23.90 11.29 52.47
CA LEU A 7 23.09 10.61 51.47
C LEU A 7 23.34 11.30 50.11
N GLY A 8 24.04 10.58 49.23
CA GLY A 8 24.21 11.01 47.84
C GLY A 8 22.93 10.75 47.05
N ILE A 9 22.19 11.79 46.68
CA ILE A 9 21.05 11.67 45.74
C ILE A 9 21.63 11.68 44.34
N SER A 10 21.64 10.47 43.70
CA SER A 10 21.97 10.33 42.30
C SER A 10 20.79 10.81 41.45
N PHE A 11 20.91 11.97 40.82
CA PHE A 11 19.96 12.46 39.83
C PHE A 11 20.21 11.70 38.54
N VAL A 12 19.43 10.62 38.28
CA VAL A 12 19.38 9.99 36.97
C VAL A 12 18.58 10.91 36.06
N SER A 13 19.27 11.70 35.25
CA SER A 13 18.68 12.52 34.21
C SER A 13 18.13 11.62 33.12
N PHE A 14 16.83 11.41 33.11
CA PHE A 14 16.13 10.70 32.00
C PHE A 14 16.00 11.68 30.85
N LEU A 15 16.99 11.70 29.97
CA LEU A 15 16.92 12.40 28.69
C LEU A 15 15.86 11.72 27.81
N LEU A 16 14.65 12.27 27.84
CA LEU A 16 13.62 11.98 26.84
C LEU A 16 14.15 12.45 25.48
N HIS A 17 14.72 11.52 24.74
CA HIS A 17 14.98 11.71 23.31
C HIS A 17 13.61 11.73 22.60
N ILE A 18 13.03 12.92 22.43
CA ILE A 18 11.95 13.14 21.48
C ILE A 18 12.61 13.09 20.09
N GLY A 19 12.90 11.88 19.63
CA GLY A 19 13.31 11.65 18.27
C GLY A 19 12.12 12.00 17.36
N CYS A 20 12.27 13.03 16.52
CA CYS A 20 11.35 13.26 15.42
C CYS A 20 11.34 11.99 14.58
N GLN A 21 10.31 11.16 14.74
CA GLN A 21 10.20 9.89 14.02
C GLN A 21 9.87 10.22 12.57
N TYR A 22 10.89 10.20 11.72
CA TYR A 22 10.73 10.39 10.27
C TYR A 22 9.87 9.24 9.73
N ARG A 23 8.64 9.58 9.33
CA ARG A 23 7.68 8.61 8.79
C ARG A 23 7.48 8.89 7.31
N LEU A 24 7.72 7.87 6.49
CA LEU A 24 7.43 7.96 5.06
C LEU A 24 5.93 8.02 4.81
N VAL A 25 5.53 8.88 3.89
CA VAL A 25 4.14 8.95 3.43
C VAL A 25 3.85 7.75 2.55
N LYS A 26 2.72 7.08 2.77
CA LYS A 26 2.33 5.92 1.95
C LYS A 26 2.09 6.31 0.49
N PRO A 27 2.34 5.40 -0.47
CA PRO A 27 2.06 5.62 -1.89
C PRO A 27 0.58 5.97 -2.12
N LYS A 28 0.33 6.83 -3.09
CA LYS A 28 -1.00 7.32 -3.45
C LYS A 28 -1.24 7.26 -4.96
N GLU A 29 -2.44 7.64 -5.39
CA GLU A 29 -2.84 7.66 -6.80
C GLU A 29 -2.53 6.35 -7.56
N LEU A 30 -2.90 5.23 -6.95
CA LEU A 30 -2.73 3.93 -7.53
C LEU A 30 -3.56 3.80 -8.81
N ARG A 31 -2.91 3.29 -9.88
CA ARG A 31 -3.53 3.08 -11.19
C ARG A 31 -3.29 1.66 -11.66
N THR A 32 -4.26 1.10 -12.34
CA THR A 32 -4.14 -0.18 -13.03
C THR A 32 -4.38 0.04 -14.52
N ASP A 33 -3.44 -0.31 -15.38
CA ASP A 33 -3.44 -0.02 -16.83
C ASP A 33 -3.75 1.46 -17.13
N LEU A 34 -3.13 2.37 -16.35
CA LEU A 34 -3.31 3.81 -16.39
C LEU A 34 -4.71 4.31 -15.94
N LEU A 35 -5.65 3.42 -15.65
CA LEU A 35 -6.95 3.80 -15.09
C LEU A 35 -6.77 4.25 -13.64
N ARG A 36 -7.20 5.47 -13.34
CA ARG A 36 -7.07 6.06 -12.01
C ARG A 36 -8.01 5.43 -10.99
N ASN A 37 -9.22 5.14 -11.41
CA ASN A 37 -10.28 4.63 -10.54
C ASN A 37 -11.01 3.43 -11.18
N PRO A 38 -10.29 2.32 -11.47
CA PRO A 38 -10.92 1.12 -12.04
C PRO A 38 -11.89 0.46 -11.05
N ASP A 39 -11.78 0.78 -9.77
CA ASP A 39 -12.61 0.30 -8.66
C ASP A 39 -13.90 1.10 -8.45
N HIS A 40 -14.09 2.22 -9.16
CA HIS A 40 -15.35 2.95 -9.13
C HIS A 40 -16.38 2.28 -10.02
N VAL A 41 -17.60 2.20 -9.52
CA VAL A 41 -18.77 1.72 -10.28
C VAL A 41 -19.67 2.89 -10.67
N LYS A 42 -20.37 2.77 -11.79
CA LYS A 42 -21.31 3.78 -12.25
C LYS A 42 -22.70 3.19 -12.42
N LEU A 43 -23.69 4.03 -12.27
CA LEU A 43 -25.09 3.72 -12.58
C LEU A 43 -25.65 4.87 -13.43
N ASN A 44 -26.09 4.57 -14.64
CA ASN A 44 -26.54 5.59 -15.62
C ASN A 44 -25.49 6.69 -15.87
N GLY A 45 -24.22 6.31 -15.97
CA GLY A 45 -23.09 7.21 -16.18
C GLY A 45 -22.58 7.93 -14.92
N GLU A 46 -23.29 7.90 -13.81
CA GLU A 46 -22.92 8.57 -12.55
C GLU A 46 -22.11 7.66 -11.62
N VAL A 47 -21.00 8.19 -11.10
CA VAL A 47 -20.15 7.47 -10.13
C VAL A 47 -20.92 7.26 -8.84
N GLN A 48 -20.89 6.03 -8.34
CA GLN A 48 -21.51 5.66 -7.07
C GLN A 48 -20.45 5.64 -5.95
N GLU A 49 -20.90 5.83 -4.72
CA GLU A 49 -20.06 5.68 -3.51
C GLU A 49 -19.69 4.21 -3.19
N LEU A 50 -20.06 3.30 -4.08
CA LEU A 50 -19.81 1.87 -3.97
C LEU A 50 -18.46 1.52 -4.63
N MET A 51 -17.70 0.69 -3.96
CA MET A 51 -16.44 0.19 -4.49
C MET A 51 -16.63 -1.18 -5.13
N LEU A 52 -15.99 -1.39 -6.28
CA LEU A 52 -16.02 -2.66 -7.02
C LEU A 52 -15.60 -3.83 -6.14
N ASN A 53 -16.42 -4.87 -6.13
CA ASN A 53 -16.14 -6.15 -5.50
C ASN A 53 -16.86 -7.28 -6.27
N ASN A 54 -16.60 -8.55 -5.93
CA ASN A 54 -17.18 -9.68 -6.64
C ASN A 54 -18.71 -9.77 -6.51
N GLU A 55 -19.29 -9.26 -5.43
CA GLU A 55 -20.72 -9.21 -5.22
C GLU A 55 -21.36 -8.19 -6.18
N ILE A 56 -20.82 -6.98 -6.23
CA ILE A 56 -21.26 -5.93 -7.16
C ILE A 56 -21.09 -6.38 -8.60
N LEU A 57 -19.94 -6.99 -8.94
CA LEU A 57 -19.69 -7.53 -10.28
C LEU A 57 -20.77 -8.51 -10.71
N SER A 58 -21.24 -9.39 -9.81
CA SER A 58 -22.24 -10.42 -10.11
C SER A 58 -23.64 -9.88 -10.38
N THR A 59 -23.93 -8.64 -9.98
CA THR A 59 -25.28 -8.05 -10.16
C THR A 59 -25.58 -7.65 -11.59
N ASN A 60 -24.56 -7.41 -12.42
CA ASN A 60 -24.65 -6.84 -13.77
C ASN A 60 -25.44 -5.50 -13.83
N LYS A 61 -25.64 -4.85 -12.69
CA LYS A 61 -26.40 -3.61 -12.55
C LYS A 61 -25.57 -2.38 -12.86
N TYR A 62 -24.28 -2.46 -12.60
CA TYR A 62 -23.38 -1.32 -12.64
C TYR A 62 -22.45 -1.35 -13.85
N GLU A 63 -22.15 -0.17 -14.35
CA GLU A 63 -21.09 0.03 -15.32
C GLU A 63 -19.75 0.01 -14.58
N ILE A 64 -18.81 -0.80 -15.06
CA ILE A 64 -17.48 -0.99 -14.47
C ILE A 64 -16.39 -0.82 -15.51
N SER A 65 -15.22 -0.37 -15.08
CA SER A 65 -14.03 -0.40 -15.91
C SER A 65 -13.45 -1.81 -15.94
N LYS A 66 -13.19 -2.35 -17.12
CA LYS A 66 -12.62 -3.70 -17.27
C LYS A 66 -11.15 -3.61 -17.64
N ILE A 67 -10.32 -4.31 -16.90
CA ILE A 67 -8.93 -4.55 -17.24
C ILE A 67 -8.89 -5.71 -18.23
N GLN A 68 -8.36 -5.48 -19.44
CA GLN A 68 -8.44 -6.45 -20.55
C GLN A 68 -7.19 -7.31 -20.70
N THR A 69 -6.19 -7.09 -19.85
CA THR A 69 -4.93 -7.85 -19.87
C THR A 69 -4.82 -8.80 -18.69
N LYS A 70 -4.16 -9.93 -18.89
CA LYS A 70 -3.80 -10.85 -17.80
C LYS A 70 -2.56 -10.40 -17.02
N THR A 71 -1.83 -9.42 -17.53
CA THR A 71 -0.64 -8.84 -16.92
C THR A 71 -0.78 -7.32 -16.77
N PRO A 72 -1.70 -6.85 -15.93
CA PRO A 72 -1.94 -5.42 -15.77
C PRO A 72 -0.68 -4.68 -15.31
N LEU A 73 -0.55 -3.43 -15.74
CA LEU A 73 0.49 -2.51 -15.30
C LEU A 73 0.00 -1.75 -14.07
N PHE A 74 0.69 -1.91 -12.96
CA PHE A 74 0.44 -1.13 -11.75
C PHE A 74 1.31 0.11 -11.74
N ASN A 75 0.72 1.26 -11.43
CA ASN A 75 1.41 2.54 -11.29
C ASN A 75 1.02 3.20 -9.96
N TRP A 76 1.91 4.00 -9.41
CA TRP A 76 1.68 4.75 -8.17
C TRP A 76 2.45 6.05 -8.18
N VAL A 77 2.09 6.94 -7.25
CA VAL A 77 2.76 8.20 -7.04
C VAL A 77 3.30 8.24 -5.60
N LEU A 78 4.51 8.73 -5.44
CA LEU A 78 5.07 9.07 -4.13
C LEU A 78 4.95 10.58 -3.89
N ASP A 79 4.96 10.99 -2.64
CA ASP A 79 4.97 12.43 -2.31
C ASP A 79 6.28 13.07 -2.77
N ASP A 80 6.23 14.36 -3.13
CA ASP A 80 7.40 15.10 -3.64
C ASP A 80 8.62 15.08 -2.71
N LYS A 81 8.39 14.86 -1.42
CA LYS A 81 9.45 14.71 -0.42
C LYS A 81 10.14 13.35 -0.46
N SER A 82 9.52 12.35 -1.07
CA SER A 82 9.97 10.94 -1.11
C SER A 82 10.60 10.57 -2.46
N LYS A 83 11.34 11.48 -3.08
CA LYS A 83 11.91 11.29 -4.43
C LYS A 83 12.99 10.23 -4.55
N GLN A 84 13.38 9.58 -3.46
CA GLN A 84 14.49 8.62 -3.44
C GLN A 84 14.04 7.20 -3.07
N SER A 85 12.89 6.76 -3.63
CA SER A 85 12.55 5.33 -3.53
C SER A 85 13.66 4.50 -4.17
N ILE A 86 14.18 3.56 -3.42
CA ILE A 86 15.22 2.60 -3.89
C ILE A 86 14.65 1.20 -4.07
N SER A 87 13.51 0.94 -3.49
CA SER A 87 12.85 -0.37 -3.56
C SER A 87 11.36 -0.22 -3.28
N TYR A 88 10.60 -1.21 -3.74
CA TYR A 88 9.17 -1.31 -3.45
C TYR A 88 8.75 -2.77 -3.28
N GLN A 89 7.54 -2.97 -2.75
CA GLN A 89 6.88 -4.29 -2.68
C GLN A 89 5.41 -4.12 -3.02
N LEU A 90 4.93 -4.93 -3.97
CA LEU A 90 3.52 -5.06 -4.30
C LEU A 90 2.94 -6.33 -3.72
N LEU A 91 1.70 -6.22 -3.28
CA LEU A 91 0.86 -7.36 -2.92
C LEU A 91 -0.39 -7.34 -3.79
N VAL A 92 -0.69 -8.48 -4.42
CA VAL A 92 -1.94 -8.69 -5.17
C VAL A 92 -2.70 -9.85 -4.56
N SER A 93 -3.99 -9.67 -4.34
CA SER A 93 -4.80 -10.64 -3.61
C SER A 93 -6.19 -10.84 -4.24
N SER A 94 -6.73 -12.04 -4.05
CA SER A 94 -8.10 -12.41 -4.42
C SER A 94 -9.16 -11.77 -3.52
N SER A 95 -8.77 -11.19 -2.38
CA SER A 95 -9.70 -10.50 -1.49
C SER A 95 -9.03 -9.39 -0.68
N VAL A 96 -9.78 -8.34 -0.41
CA VAL A 96 -9.34 -7.23 0.45
C VAL A 96 -9.02 -7.72 1.87
N LYS A 97 -9.74 -8.75 2.37
CA LYS A 97 -9.52 -9.33 3.70
C LYS A 97 -8.13 -9.95 3.85
N LEU A 98 -7.63 -10.62 2.81
CA LEU A 98 -6.27 -11.15 2.79
C LEU A 98 -5.25 -10.02 2.68
N LEU A 99 -5.51 -9.06 1.82
CA LEU A 99 -4.62 -7.92 1.61
C LEU A 99 -4.47 -7.08 2.89
N ASN A 100 -5.55 -6.90 3.68
CA ASN A 100 -5.50 -6.20 4.97
C ASN A 100 -4.63 -6.94 6.01
N LYS A 101 -4.43 -8.25 5.84
CA LYS A 101 -3.49 -9.06 6.62
C LYS A 101 -2.08 -9.10 6.00
N ASN A 102 -1.80 -8.23 5.03
CA ASN A 102 -0.56 -8.19 4.25
C ASN A 102 -0.25 -9.52 3.53
N LYS A 103 -1.28 -10.20 3.03
CA LYS A 103 -1.14 -11.45 2.26
C LYS A 103 -1.51 -11.21 0.80
N GLY A 104 -0.52 -11.34 -0.08
CA GLY A 104 -0.69 -11.38 -1.54
C GLY A 104 -0.77 -12.83 -2.01
N ASP A 105 -1.95 -13.46 -1.91
CA ASP A 105 -2.14 -14.87 -2.28
C ASP A 105 -1.98 -15.13 -3.78
N LEU A 106 -2.11 -14.09 -4.58
CA LEU A 106 -1.86 -14.12 -6.03
C LEU A 106 -0.44 -13.66 -6.37
N TRP A 107 0.04 -12.65 -5.69
CA TRP A 107 1.40 -12.16 -5.86
C TRP A 107 1.89 -11.38 -4.64
N ASP A 108 3.02 -11.77 -4.14
CA ASP A 108 3.89 -10.97 -3.29
C ASP A 108 5.21 -10.79 -4.07
N SER A 109 5.49 -9.58 -4.51
CA SER A 109 6.68 -9.31 -5.30
C SER A 109 7.99 -9.47 -4.50
N GLY A 110 7.90 -9.56 -3.18
CA GLY A 110 9.05 -9.32 -2.33
C GLY A 110 9.56 -7.88 -2.47
N LYS A 111 10.71 -7.59 -1.88
CA LYS A 111 11.40 -6.31 -2.05
C LYS A 111 12.08 -6.26 -3.42
N ILE A 112 11.60 -5.42 -4.31
CA ILE A 112 12.20 -5.18 -5.63
C ILE A 112 13.08 -3.93 -5.55
N ASN A 113 14.36 -4.07 -5.84
CA ASN A 113 15.31 -2.96 -5.90
C ASN A 113 15.14 -2.23 -7.23
N SER A 114 14.41 -1.14 -7.21
CA SER A 114 14.13 -0.32 -8.40
C SER A 114 13.58 1.04 -7.98
N THR A 115 13.92 2.05 -8.75
CA THR A 115 13.37 3.41 -8.63
C THR A 115 12.15 3.64 -9.50
N ALA A 116 11.64 2.61 -10.18
CA ALA A 116 10.47 2.70 -11.03
C ALA A 116 9.19 2.96 -10.21
N PHE A 117 8.25 3.68 -10.81
CA PHE A 117 6.91 3.95 -10.28
C PHE A 117 5.85 3.14 -11.00
N SER A 118 6.26 2.04 -11.61
CA SER A 118 5.38 1.12 -12.32
C SER A 118 5.93 -0.30 -12.29
N GLN A 119 5.03 -1.27 -12.33
CA GLN A 119 5.39 -2.70 -12.35
C GLN A 119 4.31 -3.49 -13.07
N LEU A 120 4.72 -4.29 -14.05
CA LEU A 120 3.85 -5.30 -14.65
C LEU A 120 3.56 -6.41 -13.63
N TYR A 121 2.33 -6.87 -13.60
CA TYR A 121 1.94 -8.03 -12.82
C TYR A 121 2.73 -9.27 -13.25
N ASN A 122 3.29 -9.97 -12.27
CA ASN A 122 4.06 -11.19 -12.49
C ASN A 122 3.74 -12.26 -11.44
N GLY A 123 2.45 -12.38 -11.11
CA GLY A 123 1.96 -13.37 -10.16
C GLY A 123 1.24 -14.54 -10.82
N LYS A 124 0.38 -15.20 -10.06
CA LYS A 124 -0.46 -16.30 -10.55
C LYS A 124 -1.45 -15.81 -11.61
N GLU A 125 -1.85 -16.67 -12.53
CA GLU A 125 -2.80 -16.33 -13.60
C GLU A 125 -4.09 -15.72 -13.02
N LEU A 126 -4.47 -14.56 -13.54
CA LEU A 126 -5.73 -13.89 -13.24
C LEU A 126 -6.85 -14.50 -14.09
N LYS A 127 -7.99 -14.77 -13.44
CA LYS A 127 -9.20 -15.27 -14.10
C LYS A 127 -10.06 -14.08 -14.55
N THR A 128 -10.75 -14.24 -15.66
CA THR A 128 -11.74 -13.26 -16.13
C THR A 128 -12.94 -13.19 -15.17
N GLU A 129 -13.64 -12.06 -15.22
CA GLU A 129 -14.85 -11.82 -14.40
C GLU A 129 -14.64 -12.04 -12.90
N LYS A 130 -13.49 -11.59 -12.40
CA LYS A 130 -13.14 -11.56 -10.99
C LYS A 130 -12.57 -10.22 -10.63
N VAL A 131 -12.86 -9.77 -9.41
CA VAL A 131 -12.25 -8.57 -8.82
C VAL A 131 -11.04 -9.00 -8.01
N TYR A 132 -9.95 -8.30 -8.22
CA TYR A 132 -8.71 -8.46 -7.49
C TYR A 132 -8.33 -7.17 -6.80
N TYR A 133 -7.42 -7.25 -5.85
CA TYR A 133 -7.02 -6.12 -5.02
C TYR A 133 -5.51 -6.06 -4.95
N TRP A 134 -4.96 -4.86 -4.94
CA TRP A 134 -3.54 -4.67 -4.78
C TRP A 134 -3.21 -3.48 -3.91
N LYS A 135 -2.01 -3.48 -3.35
CA LYS A 135 -1.41 -2.39 -2.59
C LYS A 135 0.09 -2.44 -2.69
N ILE A 136 0.74 -1.33 -2.35
CA ILE A 136 2.18 -1.15 -2.48
C ILE A 136 2.74 -0.42 -1.26
N ARG A 137 3.99 -0.71 -0.94
CA ARG A 137 4.85 0.09 -0.06
C ARG A 137 6.21 0.28 -0.70
N TYR A 138 7.00 1.24 -0.19
CA TYR A 138 8.34 1.51 -0.70
C TYR A 138 9.35 1.73 0.43
N TRP A 139 10.62 1.65 0.07
CA TRP A 139 11.76 2.01 0.90
C TRP A 139 12.46 3.21 0.29
N GLU A 140 12.81 4.21 1.09
CA GLU A 140 13.62 5.34 0.68
C GLU A 140 15.11 5.04 0.86
N LYS A 141 15.44 4.32 1.93
CA LYS A 141 16.74 3.74 2.24
C LYS A 141 16.50 2.35 2.81
N GLU A 142 17.57 1.61 3.11
CA GLU A 142 17.42 0.27 3.67
C GLU A 142 16.53 0.22 4.93
N GLU A 143 16.59 1.26 5.74
CA GLU A 143 15.95 1.33 7.07
C GLU A 143 14.57 2.00 7.05
N PHE A 144 14.28 2.86 6.05
CA PHE A 144 13.05 3.64 6.02
C PHE A 144 12.03 3.01 5.09
N ILE A 145 11.00 2.41 5.70
CA ILE A 145 9.88 1.77 5.01
C ILE A 145 8.59 2.56 5.20
N SER A 146 7.83 2.77 4.12
CA SER A 146 6.48 3.33 4.23
C SER A 146 5.48 2.29 4.73
N GLU A 147 4.35 2.76 5.23
CA GLU A 147 3.18 1.91 5.29
C GLU A 147 2.74 1.51 3.88
N PHE A 148 1.96 0.44 3.79
CA PHE A 148 1.27 0.12 2.55
C PHE A 148 0.26 1.21 2.20
N SER A 149 0.06 1.44 0.90
CA SER A 149 -1.05 2.23 0.38
C SER A 149 -2.39 1.65 0.81
N GLU A 150 -3.45 2.43 0.65
CA GLU A 150 -4.79 1.87 0.67
C GLU A 150 -4.94 0.82 -0.45
N PRO A 151 -5.71 -0.25 -0.22
CA PRO A 151 -6.04 -1.21 -1.26
C PRO A 151 -6.77 -0.59 -2.43
N LYS A 152 -6.46 -1.05 -3.65
CA LYS A 152 -7.14 -0.68 -4.88
C LYS A 152 -7.70 -1.94 -5.55
N ALA A 153 -8.98 -1.92 -5.95
CA ALA A 153 -9.59 -3.00 -6.72
C ALA A 153 -9.40 -2.81 -8.24
N PHE A 154 -9.43 -3.90 -8.99
CA PHE A 154 -9.41 -3.92 -10.46
C PHE A 154 -10.04 -5.18 -11.01
#